data_de64607a862f52489ade45e3463dd11e
#
_entry.id   de64607a862f52489ade45e3463dd11e
#
_cell.length_a   1.000
_cell.length_b   1.000
_cell.length_c   1.000
_cell.angle_alpha   90.00
_cell.angle_beta   90.00
_cell.angle_gamma   90.00
#
_symmetry.space_group_name_H-M   'P 1'
#
loop_
_entity.id
_entity.type
_entity.pdbx_description
1 polymer ?
#
loop_
_entity_poly.entity_id
_entity_poly.type
_entity_poly.pdbx_seq_one_letter_code
_entity_poly.pdbx_strand_id
1 'polypeptide(L)'
;MISHTRQSIQMQIREEWFKLEVKMGNIVAVCISEKKGTAKQNVGTCRFIENWGLEKDAHAGNWHRQVSLLSWEEVEKFRARGANVADGAFGENLLVKGYDFKSYPVGSIFKCNEVVLEITQIGKKCHSECEIFHMVGDCIMPREGVFARVLHGGRIDVGDTLKLISTRKLHAGIITASDKGSKREREDESGPAIRSIIEKQGYEVVSQVVLSDDAEGLYREMVRLADEEDVDVVFTTGGTGFSPRDNTPEATMRAATRNAPGIAEAMRYYSLQITPRAMLSRAASVIRNQTLIVNLPGSPKAVKECLEAVLDTLAHGIRILREEDGECGNGTSLKK
;
A
#
# COMPACT_ATOMS: atom_id res chain seq x y z
N MET A 1 30.62 -22.61 -19.78
CA MET A 1 31.01 -21.19 -19.66
C MET A 1 29.83 -20.23 -19.34
N ILE A 2 28.58 -20.67 -19.28
CA ILE A 2 27.39 -19.82 -19.05
C ILE A 2 26.99 -19.75 -17.55
N SER A 3 27.47 -20.64 -16.68
CA SER A 3 27.11 -20.69 -15.28
C SER A 3 27.84 -19.67 -14.39
N HIS A 4 29.05 -19.24 -14.75
CA HIS A 4 29.82 -18.26 -13.98
C HIS A 4 29.31 -16.81 -14.12
N THR A 5 28.68 -16.49 -15.25
CA THR A 5 28.17 -15.14 -15.50
C THR A 5 26.90 -14.82 -14.70
N ARG A 6 26.03 -15.81 -14.45
CA ARG A 6 24.83 -15.62 -13.62
C ARG A 6 25.15 -15.45 -12.14
N GLN A 7 26.13 -16.19 -11.62
CA GLN A 7 26.55 -16.03 -10.21
C GLN A 7 27.26 -14.69 -9.97
N SER A 8 28.06 -14.20 -10.93
CA SER A 8 28.71 -12.89 -10.78
C SER A 8 27.72 -11.73 -10.86
N ILE A 9 26.68 -11.82 -11.70
CA ILE A 9 25.61 -10.81 -11.78
C ILE A 9 24.77 -10.83 -10.50
N GLN A 10 24.42 -12.00 -9.95
CA GLN A 10 23.71 -12.10 -8.67
C GLN A 10 24.55 -11.62 -7.49
N MET A 11 25.87 -11.83 -7.50
CA MET A 11 26.77 -11.27 -6.48
C MET A 11 26.90 -9.76 -6.63
N GLN A 12 27.03 -9.21 -7.84
CA GLN A 12 27.06 -7.76 -8.05
C GLN A 12 25.75 -7.09 -7.65
N ILE A 13 24.59 -7.67 -7.98
CA ILE A 13 23.29 -7.18 -7.52
C ILE A 13 23.21 -7.25 -5.98
N ARG A 14 23.67 -8.33 -5.35
CA ARG A 14 23.72 -8.41 -3.87
C ARG A 14 24.68 -7.37 -3.26
N GLU A 15 25.82 -7.08 -3.87
CA GLU A 15 26.75 -6.07 -3.38
C GLU A 15 26.24 -4.64 -3.60
N GLU A 16 25.48 -4.36 -4.65
CA GLU A 16 24.79 -3.08 -4.83
C GLU A 16 23.64 -2.90 -3.85
N TRP A 17 22.92 -3.96 -3.50
CA TRP A 17 21.90 -3.92 -2.43
C TRP A 17 22.52 -3.73 -1.03
N PHE A 18 23.73 -4.21 -0.79
CA PHE A 18 24.45 -4.02 0.47
C PHE A 18 25.09 -2.61 0.57
N LYS A 19 25.22 -1.87 -0.53
CA LYS A 19 25.69 -0.48 -0.59
C LYS A 19 24.58 0.57 -0.55
N LEU A 20 23.32 0.20 -0.39
CA LEU A 20 22.32 1.14 0.07
C LEU A 20 22.72 1.54 1.50
N GLU A 21 23.43 2.66 1.64
CA GLU A 21 23.54 3.34 2.93
C GLU A 21 22.12 3.43 3.47
N VAL A 22 21.84 2.70 4.56
CA VAL A 22 20.54 2.74 5.22
C VAL A 22 20.30 4.19 5.60
N LYS A 23 19.55 4.91 4.78
CA LYS A 23 19.27 6.31 5.05
C LYS A 23 18.54 6.37 6.38
N MET A 24 19.06 7.15 7.31
CA MET A 24 18.54 7.28 8.65
C MET A 24 18.21 8.75 8.92
N GLY A 25 17.10 8.97 9.60
CA GLY A 25 16.71 10.28 10.09
C GLY A 25 16.46 10.22 11.59
N ASN A 26 16.52 11.38 12.24
CA ASN A 26 16.29 11.49 13.67
C ASN A 26 14.94 12.14 13.94
N ILE A 27 14.20 11.60 14.89
CA ILE A 27 12.95 12.19 15.39
C ILE A 27 13.29 13.46 16.18
N VAL A 28 12.87 14.61 15.67
CA VAL A 28 13.09 15.92 16.31
C VAL A 28 11.93 16.28 17.24
N ALA A 29 10.70 15.94 16.82
CA ALA A 29 9.51 16.16 17.64
C ALA A 29 8.48 15.06 17.43
N VAL A 30 7.75 14.77 18.51
CA VAL A 30 6.57 13.90 18.52
C VAL A 30 5.39 14.74 19.00
N CYS A 31 4.43 15.03 18.12
CA CYS A 31 3.39 16.01 18.35
C CYS A 31 1.98 15.43 18.28
N ILE A 32 1.11 15.84 19.20
CA ILE A 32 -0.32 15.50 19.22
C ILE A 32 -1.17 16.74 19.45
N SER A 33 -2.45 16.67 19.10
CA SER A 33 -3.47 17.66 19.45
C SER A 33 -4.72 16.97 19.98
N GLU A 34 -5.36 17.57 20.98
CA GLU A 34 -6.62 17.06 21.53
C GLU A 34 -7.83 17.38 20.64
N LYS A 35 -7.71 18.38 19.74
CA LYS A 35 -8.78 18.83 18.85
C LYS A 35 -8.31 18.87 17.40
N LYS A 36 -9.22 18.50 16.47
CA LYS A 36 -8.97 18.62 15.02
C LYS A 36 -8.88 20.09 14.61
N GLY A 37 -7.95 20.39 13.68
CA GLY A 37 -7.78 21.74 13.11
C GLY A 37 -6.94 22.69 13.96
N THR A 38 -6.42 22.26 15.12
CA THR A 38 -5.51 23.04 15.97
C THR A 38 -4.05 22.62 15.75
N ALA A 39 -3.11 23.51 16.08
CA ALA A 39 -1.69 23.18 16.14
C ALA A 39 -1.44 22.03 17.12
N LYS A 40 -0.51 21.16 16.80
CA LYS A 40 -0.08 20.07 17.69
C LYS A 40 1.00 20.57 18.63
N GLN A 41 1.13 19.92 19.77
CA GLN A 41 2.14 20.22 20.79
C GLN A 41 3.16 19.07 20.83
N ASN A 42 4.43 19.40 20.90
CA ASN A 42 5.49 18.42 21.10
C ASN A 42 5.40 17.84 22.51
N VAL A 43 5.07 16.56 22.59
CA VAL A 43 4.95 15.80 23.85
C VAL A 43 6.20 14.96 24.15
N GLY A 44 7.18 15.00 23.26
CA GLY A 44 8.47 14.31 23.42
C GLY A 44 8.39 12.80 23.19
N THR A 45 7.28 12.16 23.47
CA THR A 45 7.07 10.72 23.35
C THR A 45 5.61 10.39 23.13
N CYS A 46 5.32 9.34 22.33
CA CYS A 46 3.96 8.86 22.16
C CYS A 46 3.94 7.36 21.82
N ARG A 47 2.83 6.70 22.18
CA ARG A 47 2.50 5.37 21.73
C ARG A 47 1.77 5.44 20.39
N PHE A 48 2.24 4.64 19.42
CA PHE A 48 1.61 4.42 18.14
C PHE A 48 0.78 3.15 18.22
N ILE A 49 -0.46 3.23 17.79
CA ILE A 49 -1.42 2.13 17.80
C ILE A 49 -1.63 1.67 16.37
N GLU A 50 -1.44 0.36 16.15
CA GLU A 50 -1.61 -0.28 14.85
C GLU A 50 -2.97 0.02 14.23
N ASN A 51 -2.99 0.34 12.93
CA ASN A 51 -4.18 0.73 12.16
C ASN A 51 -5.01 1.88 12.76
N TRP A 52 -4.41 2.69 13.65
CA TRP A 52 -5.11 3.78 14.33
C TRP A 52 -4.36 5.12 14.30
N GLY A 53 -3.06 5.13 14.69
CA GLY A 53 -2.24 6.33 14.77
C GLY A 53 -1.72 6.59 16.19
N LEU A 54 -1.48 7.87 16.54
CA LEU A 54 -0.94 8.25 17.85
C LEU A 54 -2.03 8.22 18.94
N GLU A 55 -1.67 7.65 20.08
CA GLU A 55 -2.54 7.64 21.26
C GLU A 55 -2.90 9.08 21.68
N LYS A 56 -4.19 9.34 21.94
CA LYS A 56 -4.74 10.66 22.31
C LYS A 56 -4.61 11.76 21.25
N ASP A 57 -4.20 11.47 20.03
CA ASP A 57 -4.25 12.46 18.94
C ASP A 57 -5.65 12.52 18.32
N ALA A 58 -6.19 13.72 18.17
CA ALA A 58 -7.54 13.95 17.62
C ALA A 58 -7.70 13.46 16.16
N HIS A 59 -6.59 13.29 15.42
CA HIS A 59 -6.58 12.83 14.04
C HIS A 59 -6.39 11.32 13.92
N ALA A 60 -6.14 10.61 15.04
CA ALA A 60 -6.06 9.15 15.05
C ALA A 60 -7.40 8.53 14.65
N GLY A 61 -7.35 7.39 13.96
CA GLY A 61 -8.54 6.67 13.47
C GLY A 61 -8.23 5.68 12.38
N ASN A 62 -9.24 4.85 12.05
CA ASN A 62 -9.12 3.86 10.98
C ASN A 62 -9.29 4.51 9.60
N TRP A 63 -8.24 5.12 9.10
CA TRP A 63 -8.16 5.76 7.80
C TRP A 63 -6.70 5.83 7.31
N HIS A 64 -6.44 6.31 6.09
CA HIS A 64 -5.11 6.28 5.50
C HIS A 64 -4.15 7.40 5.99
N ARG A 65 -4.62 8.40 6.73
CA ARG A 65 -3.79 9.52 7.24
C ARG A 65 -3.70 9.49 8.76
N GLN A 66 -3.24 8.38 9.32
CA GLN A 66 -3.15 8.15 10.76
C GLN A 66 -2.02 8.94 11.41
N VAL A 67 -0.93 9.15 10.67
CA VAL A 67 0.27 9.87 11.10
C VAL A 67 0.63 10.89 10.03
N SER A 68 0.93 12.11 10.42
CA SER A 68 1.48 13.14 9.53
C SER A 68 2.95 13.34 9.81
N LEU A 69 3.78 13.27 8.76
CA LEU A 69 5.23 13.45 8.80
C LEU A 69 5.62 14.72 8.07
N LEU A 70 6.63 15.41 8.59
CA LEU A 70 7.20 16.60 7.98
C LEU A 70 8.72 16.59 8.14
N SER A 71 9.42 17.06 7.09
CA SER A 71 10.87 17.24 7.13
C SER A 71 11.22 18.43 8.02
N TRP A 72 12.16 18.23 8.96
CA TRP A 72 12.70 19.30 9.79
C TRP A 72 13.37 20.38 8.93
N GLU A 73 14.03 20.00 7.85
CA GLU A 73 14.71 20.92 6.93
C GLU A 73 13.69 21.88 6.26
N GLU A 74 12.50 21.43 5.95
CA GLU A 74 11.46 22.30 5.36
C GLU A 74 10.89 23.28 6.40
N VAL A 75 10.73 22.85 7.65
CA VAL A 75 10.34 23.74 8.75
C VAL A 75 11.41 24.79 9.01
N GLU A 76 12.70 24.43 9.01
CA GLU A 76 13.80 25.37 9.18
C GLU A 76 13.89 26.40 8.03
N LYS A 77 13.68 25.98 6.79
CA LYS A 77 13.57 26.91 5.66
C LYS A 77 12.42 27.92 5.86
N PHE A 78 11.34 27.47 6.49
CA PHE A 78 10.19 28.34 6.80
C PHE A 78 10.54 29.32 7.93
N ARG A 79 11.18 28.84 8.99
CA ARG A 79 11.70 29.66 10.12
C ARG A 79 12.71 30.71 9.65
N ALA A 80 13.60 30.34 8.73
CA ALA A 80 14.60 31.26 8.15
C ALA A 80 14.01 32.43 7.37
N ARG A 81 12.73 32.33 6.95
CA ARG A 81 11.97 33.44 6.33
C ARG A 81 11.35 34.40 7.35
N GLY A 82 11.63 34.22 8.65
CA GLY A 82 11.13 35.06 9.72
C GLY A 82 9.86 34.58 10.41
N ALA A 83 9.38 33.38 10.07
CA ALA A 83 8.20 32.82 10.72
C ALA A 83 8.55 32.21 12.09
N ASN A 84 7.89 32.66 13.15
CA ASN A 84 8.03 32.09 14.49
C ASN A 84 7.05 30.93 14.65
N VAL A 85 7.45 29.73 14.26
CA VAL A 85 6.63 28.51 14.33
C VAL A 85 7.26 27.47 15.26
N ALA A 86 6.48 26.93 16.16
CA ALA A 86 6.88 25.83 17.05
C ALA A 86 6.79 24.49 16.31
N ASP A 87 7.39 23.44 16.87
CA ASP A 87 7.20 22.07 16.41
C ASP A 87 5.70 21.67 16.59
N GLY A 88 5.10 21.05 15.58
CA GLY A 88 3.67 20.75 15.56
C GLY A 88 2.77 21.85 14.98
N ALA A 89 3.33 23.04 14.68
CA ALA A 89 2.57 24.19 14.22
C ALA A 89 1.80 23.94 12.91
N PHE A 90 2.31 23.11 12.01
CA PHE A 90 1.64 22.77 10.76
C PHE A 90 0.69 21.56 10.87
N GLY A 91 0.57 20.96 12.08
CA GLY A 91 -0.26 19.81 12.37
C GLY A 91 0.44 18.46 12.12
N GLU A 92 1.77 18.47 11.98
CA GLU A 92 2.57 17.26 11.90
C GLU A 92 2.61 16.49 13.21
N ASN A 93 2.60 15.15 13.14
CA ASN A 93 2.82 14.27 14.28
C ASN A 93 4.31 13.98 14.50
N LEU A 94 5.03 13.75 13.42
CA LEU A 94 6.47 13.53 13.47
C LEU A 94 7.19 14.60 12.67
N LEU A 95 8.11 15.30 13.34
CA LEU A 95 9.09 16.16 12.70
C LEU A 95 10.41 15.39 12.67
N VAL A 96 10.95 15.17 11.48
CA VAL A 96 12.10 14.26 11.29
C VAL A 96 13.18 14.96 10.49
N LYS A 97 14.41 14.91 11.01
CA LYS A 97 15.61 15.42 10.34
C LYS A 97 16.25 14.33 9.49
N GLY A 98 16.72 14.67 8.29
CA GLY A 98 17.48 13.78 7.41
C GLY A 98 16.64 13.16 6.29
N TYR A 99 15.34 13.46 6.19
CA TYR A 99 14.46 12.97 5.12
C TYR A 99 13.76 14.12 4.39
N ASP A 100 13.81 14.07 3.06
CA ASP A 100 12.83 14.73 2.19
C ASP A 100 11.73 13.73 1.89
N PHE A 101 10.68 13.68 2.71
CA PHE A 101 9.64 12.64 2.64
C PHE A 101 8.89 12.61 1.32
N LYS A 102 8.71 13.76 0.65
CA LYS A 102 8.01 13.81 -0.63
C LYS A 102 8.76 13.12 -1.78
N SER A 103 10.07 12.89 -1.62
CA SER A 103 10.87 12.17 -2.60
C SER A 103 10.64 10.64 -2.58
N TYR A 104 9.92 10.12 -1.57
CA TYR A 104 9.63 8.71 -1.44
C TYR A 104 8.21 8.39 -1.96
N PRO A 105 8.05 7.36 -2.80
CA PRO A 105 6.74 7.00 -3.33
C PRO A 105 5.77 6.54 -2.21
N VAL A 106 4.47 6.65 -2.49
CA VAL A 106 3.43 6.00 -1.69
C VAL A 106 3.73 4.49 -1.64
N GLY A 107 3.55 3.86 -0.48
CA GLY A 107 3.96 2.49 -0.22
C GLY A 107 5.37 2.35 0.38
N SER A 108 6.16 3.43 0.47
CA SER A 108 7.45 3.39 1.17
C SER A 108 7.28 3.08 2.65
N ILE A 109 8.14 2.22 3.16
CA ILE A 109 8.12 1.73 4.55
C ILE A 109 9.24 2.35 5.35
N PHE A 110 8.89 2.89 6.50
CA PHE A 110 9.80 3.42 7.49
C PHE A 110 9.64 2.67 8.82
N LYS A 111 10.75 2.49 9.54
CA LYS A 111 10.76 1.84 10.87
C LYS A 111 11.49 2.69 11.89
N CYS A 112 10.88 2.84 13.05
CA CYS A 112 11.46 3.45 14.23
C CYS A 112 11.20 2.55 15.43
N ASN A 113 12.24 1.94 16.00
CA ASN A 113 12.10 0.89 17.02
C ASN A 113 11.18 -0.25 16.52
N GLU A 114 10.05 -0.48 17.21
CA GLU A 114 9.03 -1.46 16.80
C GLU A 114 8.00 -0.86 15.84
N VAL A 115 7.89 0.47 15.79
CA VAL A 115 6.87 1.14 14.96
C VAL A 115 7.24 1.05 13.49
N VAL A 116 6.29 0.56 12.69
CA VAL A 116 6.40 0.49 11.22
C VAL A 116 5.34 1.39 10.61
N LEU A 117 5.79 2.30 9.76
CA LEU A 117 4.96 3.29 9.09
C LEU A 117 5.01 3.08 7.57
N GLU A 118 3.87 3.13 6.91
CA GLU A 118 3.77 3.11 5.46
C GLU A 118 3.26 4.46 4.95
N ILE A 119 3.98 5.07 4.01
CA ILE A 119 3.51 6.29 3.34
C ILE A 119 2.25 5.96 2.53
N THR A 120 1.17 6.70 2.81
CA THR A 120 -0.13 6.52 2.14
C THR A 120 -0.54 7.70 1.29
N GLN A 121 0.04 8.88 1.53
CA GLN A 121 -0.28 10.08 0.75
C GLN A 121 0.84 11.12 0.85
N ILE A 122 1.10 11.80 -0.26
CA ILE A 122 2.01 12.94 -0.35
C ILE A 122 1.17 14.20 -0.59
N GLY A 123 1.35 15.21 0.25
CA GLY A 123 0.57 16.45 0.21
C GLY A 123 -0.90 16.28 0.61
N LYS A 124 -1.62 17.36 0.71
CA LYS A 124 -3.07 17.35 0.91
C LYS A 124 -3.73 18.55 0.23
N LYS A 125 -4.98 18.39 -0.22
CA LYS A 125 -5.82 19.53 -0.59
C LYS A 125 -6.53 20.04 0.66
N CYS A 126 -6.30 21.30 1.04
CA CYS A 126 -7.08 21.95 2.07
C CYS A 126 -8.30 22.64 1.42
N HIS A 127 -9.49 22.42 1.94
CA HIS A 127 -10.74 22.99 1.42
C HIS A 127 -11.07 24.34 2.07
N SER A 128 -10.41 24.68 3.16
CA SER A 128 -10.55 25.95 3.88
C SER A 128 -9.24 26.32 4.56
N GLU A 129 -9.05 27.61 4.79
CA GLU A 129 -7.99 28.11 5.64
C GLU A 129 -8.26 27.65 7.08
N CYS A 130 -7.34 26.89 7.65
CA CYS A 130 -7.42 26.40 9.01
C CYS A 130 -6.76 27.39 9.98
N GLU A 131 -6.94 27.19 11.27
CA GLU A 131 -6.33 28.01 12.31
C GLU A 131 -4.81 28.14 12.15
N ILE A 132 -4.15 27.08 11.66
CA ILE A 132 -2.71 27.05 11.36
C ILE A 132 -2.37 28.07 10.26
N PHE A 133 -3.16 28.10 9.18
CA PHE A 133 -2.96 29.05 8.09
C PHE A 133 -3.15 30.50 8.56
N HIS A 134 -4.16 30.74 9.39
CA HIS A 134 -4.43 32.09 9.95
C HIS A 134 -3.31 32.56 10.90
N MET A 135 -2.71 31.66 11.67
CA MET A 135 -1.60 32.01 12.58
C MET A 135 -0.28 32.29 11.85
N VAL A 136 -0.03 31.59 10.77
CA VAL A 136 1.30 31.57 10.11
C VAL A 136 1.31 32.29 8.77
N GLY A 137 0.13 32.54 8.18
CA GLY A 137 -0.01 33.17 6.86
C GLY A 137 0.29 32.26 5.66
N ASP A 138 0.88 31.11 5.87
CA ASP A 138 1.16 30.05 4.88
C ASP A 138 1.14 28.68 5.58
N CYS A 139 1.04 27.61 4.80
CA CYS A 139 1.11 26.25 5.33
C CYS A 139 1.90 25.36 4.37
N ILE A 140 2.95 24.70 4.88
CA ILE A 140 3.79 23.80 4.09
C ILE A 140 3.20 22.39 3.96
N MET A 141 2.27 21.99 4.83
CA MET A 141 1.64 20.66 4.80
C MET A 141 0.98 20.29 3.47
N PRO A 142 0.32 21.20 2.71
CA PRO A 142 -0.19 20.86 1.39
C PRO A 142 0.86 20.42 0.39
N ARG A 143 2.08 20.92 0.50
CA ARG A 143 3.19 20.69 -0.44
C ARG A 143 4.20 19.68 0.06
N GLU A 144 4.54 19.74 1.34
CA GLU A 144 5.66 19.01 1.94
C GLU A 144 5.20 17.93 2.93
N GLY A 145 3.94 18.00 3.39
CA GLY A 145 3.40 17.04 4.35
C GLY A 145 3.20 15.67 3.70
N VAL A 146 3.60 14.63 4.43
CA VAL A 146 3.40 13.25 4.04
C VAL A 146 2.58 12.55 5.11
N PHE A 147 1.71 11.66 4.70
CA PHE A 147 0.84 10.93 5.60
C PHE A 147 1.16 9.45 5.54
N ALA A 148 1.05 8.79 6.69
CA ALA A 148 1.33 7.38 6.83
C ALA A 148 0.25 6.68 7.65
N ARG A 149 0.17 5.36 7.50
CA ARG A 149 -0.54 4.48 8.42
C ARG A 149 0.45 3.72 9.29
N VAL A 150 0.00 3.29 10.45
CA VAL A 150 0.77 2.47 11.38
C VAL A 150 0.52 1.01 11.04
N LEU A 151 1.52 0.33 10.48
CA LEU A 151 1.46 -1.11 10.18
C LEU A 151 1.76 -1.95 11.43
N HIS A 152 2.68 -1.48 12.28
CA HIS A 152 3.00 -2.09 13.56
C HIS A 152 3.13 -1.01 14.63
N GLY A 153 2.49 -1.21 15.76
CA GLY A 153 2.48 -0.28 16.88
C GLY A 153 3.75 -0.35 17.73
N GLY A 154 3.89 0.59 18.64
CA GLY A 154 5.04 0.69 19.54
C GLY A 154 5.18 2.09 20.12
N ARG A 155 6.37 2.46 20.57
CA ARG A 155 6.68 3.77 21.13
C ARG A 155 7.77 4.46 20.32
N ILE A 156 7.61 5.77 20.11
CA ILE A 156 8.63 6.64 19.53
C ILE A 156 8.89 7.77 20.52
N ASP A 157 10.17 8.03 20.75
CA ASP A 157 10.69 9.12 21.57
C ASP A 157 11.47 10.12 20.69
N VAL A 158 11.54 11.38 21.12
CA VAL A 158 12.45 12.36 20.50
C VAL A 158 13.89 11.86 20.63
N GLY A 159 14.65 11.93 19.54
CA GLY A 159 16.02 11.41 19.45
C GLY A 159 16.10 10.01 18.84
N ASP A 160 15.00 9.29 18.73
CA ASP A 160 14.97 7.97 18.08
C ASP A 160 15.33 8.08 16.59
N THR A 161 15.81 6.97 16.04
CA THR A 161 16.22 6.88 14.64
C THR A 161 15.13 6.26 13.79
N LEU A 162 14.65 7.00 12.80
CA LEU A 162 13.77 6.51 11.75
C LEU A 162 14.60 5.95 10.59
N LYS A 163 14.34 4.73 10.17
CA LYS A 163 15.06 4.04 9.08
C LYS A 163 14.11 3.80 7.92
N LEU A 164 14.58 4.07 6.70
CA LEU A 164 13.89 3.64 5.48
C LEU A 164 14.14 2.14 5.30
N ILE A 165 13.08 1.35 5.19
CA ILE A 165 13.14 -0.11 5.01
C ILE A 165 12.95 -0.49 3.55
N SER A 166 11.98 0.13 2.86
CA SER A 166 11.69 -0.17 1.46
C SER A 166 11.11 1.05 0.74
N THR A 167 11.53 1.24 -0.51
CA THR A 167 10.93 2.20 -1.46
C THR A 167 10.28 1.49 -2.64
N ARG A 168 10.29 0.16 -2.65
CA ARG A 168 9.80 -0.63 -3.76
C ARG A 168 8.28 -0.47 -3.88
N LYS A 169 7.83 -0.11 -5.08
CA LYS A 169 6.43 -0.23 -5.46
C LYS A 169 6.09 -1.71 -5.67
N LEU A 170 4.88 -2.09 -5.32
CA LEU A 170 4.37 -3.41 -5.64
C LEU A 170 4.03 -3.50 -7.13
N HIS A 171 4.58 -4.47 -7.83
CA HIS A 171 4.32 -4.71 -9.24
C HIS A 171 3.04 -5.53 -9.42
N ALA A 172 2.17 -5.06 -10.32
CA ALA A 172 0.90 -5.72 -10.61
C ALA A 172 0.76 -6.08 -12.10
N GLY A 173 0.24 -7.29 -12.36
CA GLY A 173 -0.29 -7.67 -13.66
C GLY A 173 -1.82 -7.61 -13.66
N ILE A 174 -2.43 -7.21 -14.77
CA ILE A 174 -3.88 -7.18 -14.95
C ILE A 174 -4.27 -8.02 -16.16
N ILE A 175 -5.20 -8.97 -15.96
CA ILE A 175 -5.74 -9.82 -17.02
C ILE A 175 -7.25 -9.61 -17.07
N THR A 176 -7.79 -9.12 -18.19
CA THR A 176 -9.21 -9.08 -18.46
C THR A 176 -9.61 -10.29 -19.28
N ALA A 177 -10.44 -11.17 -18.70
CA ALA A 177 -11.04 -12.31 -19.39
C ALA A 177 -12.33 -11.88 -20.08
N SER A 178 -12.34 -11.86 -21.43
CA SER A 178 -13.48 -11.45 -22.22
C SER A 178 -13.35 -11.90 -23.67
N ASP A 179 -14.24 -12.81 -24.12
CA ASP A 179 -14.30 -13.23 -25.53
C ASP A 179 -14.55 -12.06 -26.49
N LYS A 180 -15.44 -11.12 -26.10
CA LYS A 180 -15.75 -9.95 -26.93
C LYS A 180 -14.64 -8.91 -26.87
N GLY A 181 -14.03 -8.72 -25.72
CA GLY A 181 -12.92 -7.80 -25.53
C GLY A 181 -11.68 -8.21 -26.34
N SER A 182 -11.34 -9.51 -26.33
CA SER A 182 -10.20 -10.06 -27.08
C SER A 182 -10.35 -9.89 -28.59
N LYS A 183 -11.60 -9.89 -29.10
CA LYS A 183 -11.93 -9.64 -30.52
C LYS A 183 -12.14 -8.16 -30.85
N ARG A 184 -11.97 -7.26 -29.88
CA ARG A 184 -12.25 -5.82 -29.99
C ARG A 184 -13.71 -5.48 -30.34
N GLU A 185 -14.64 -6.38 -30.02
CA GLU A 185 -16.09 -6.18 -30.19
C GLU A 185 -16.71 -5.41 -29.01
N ARG A 186 -15.98 -5.31 -27.90
CA ARG A 186 -16.33 -4.55 -26.70
C ARG A 186 -15.09 -3.92 -26.09
N GLU A 187 -15.19 -2.68 -25.66
CA GLU A 187 -14.14 -1.99 -24.92
C GLU A 187 -13.98 -2.58 -23.50
N ASP A 188 -12.72 -2.74 -23.06
CA ASP A 188 -12.41 -3.13 -21.69
C ASP A 188 -12.46 -1.91 -20.78
N GLU A 189 -13.46 -1.84 -19.92
CA GLU A 189 -13.60 -0.81 -18.89
C GLU A 189 -13.05 -1.28 -17.52
N SER A 190 -13.00 -2.60 -17.30
CA SER A 190 -12.66 -3.18 -16.00
C SER A 190 -11.17 -3.18 -15.72
N GLY A 191 -10.34 -3.52 -16.71
CA GLY A 191 -8.88 -3.47 -16.59
C GLY A 191 -8.38 -2.05 -16.28
N PRO A 192 -8.77 -1.00 -17.05
CA PRO A 192 -8.44 0.39 -16.73
C PRO A 192 -8.96 0.85 -15.36
N ALA A 193 -10.13 0.37 -14.92
CA ALA A 193 -10.65 0.69 -13.59
C ALA A 193 -9.76 0.10 -12.48
N ILE A 194 -9.31 -1.16 -12.61
CA ILE A 194 -8.35 -1.78 -11.70
C ILE A 194 -7.08 -0.94 -11.65
N ARG A 195 -6.47 -0.66 -12.82
CA ARG A 195 -5.24 0.14 -12.95
C ARG A 195 -5.37 1.46 -12.19
N SER A 196 -6.41 2.24 -12.48
CA SER A 196 -6.63 3.55 -11.86
C SER A 196 -6.76 3.49 -10.33
N ILE A 197 -7.30 2.39 -9.78
CA ILE A 197 -7.47 2.22 -8.34
C ILE A 197 -6.14 1.84 -7.69
N ILE A 198 -5.44 0.82 -8.22
CA ILE A 198 -4.24 0.29 -7.58
C ILE A 198 -3.04 1.24 -7.72
N GLU A 199 -2.92 1.98 -8.83
CA GLU A 199 -1.85 2.99 -9.00
C GLU A 199 -1.96 4.12 -7.97
N LYS A 200 -3.18 4.50 -7.56
CA LYS A 200 -3.41 5.46 -6.48
C LYS A 200 -2.99 4.93 -5.11
N GLN A 201 -2.89 3.60 -4.96
CA GLN A 201 -2.45 2.91 -3.74
C GLN A 201 -0.97 2.50 -3.81
N GLY A 202 -0.22 3.05 -4.78
CA GLY A 202 1.23 2.87 -4.86
C GLY A 202 1.69 1.62 -5.60
N TYR A 203 0.79 0.90 -6.29
CA TYR A 203 1.19 -0.18 -7.19
C TYR A 203 1.70 0.37 -8.52
N GLU A 204 2.56 -0.39 -9.17
CA GLU A 204 3.01 -0.17 -10.55
C GLU A 204 2.46 -1.28 -11.45
N VAL A 205 1.66 -0.92 -12.46
CA VAL A 205 1.10 -1.90 -13.39
C VAL A 205 2.10 -2.14 -14.51
N VAL A 206 2.79 -3.28 -14.44
CA VAL A 206 3.82 -3.67 -15.41
C VAL A 206 3.25 -4.37 -16.64
N SER A 207 2.07 -4.99 -16.52
CA SER A 207 1.39 -5.65 -17.64
C SER A 207 -0.14 -5.50 -17.50
N GLN A 208 -0.80 -5.24 -18.64
CA GLN A 208 -2.26 -5.25 -18.74
C GLN A 208 -2.67 -5.83 -20.07
N VAL A 209 -3.41 -6.95 -20.04
CA VAL A 209 -3.83 -7.68 -21.24
C VAL A 209 -5.31 -8.05 -21.21
N VAL A 210 -5.90 -8.17 -22.41
CA VAL A 210 -7.26 -8.69 -22.59
C VAL A 210 -7.14 -10.00 -23.34
N LEU A 211 -7.62 -11.09 -22.73
CA LEU A 211 -7.62 -12.44 -23.29
C LEU A 211 -9.05 -12.95 -23.47
N SER A 212 -9.22 -13.96 -24.34
CA SER A 212 -10.48 -14.71 -24.41
C SER A 212 -10.72 -15.50 -23.11
N ASP A 213 -11.96 -15.91 -22.88
CA ASP A 213 -12.36 -16.76 -21.75
C ASP A 213 -11.87 -18.23 -21.95
N ASP A 214 -10.61 -18.39 -22.41
CA ASP A 214 -9.92 -19.67 -22.57
C ASP A 214 -9.09 -20.00 -21.35
N ALA A 215 -9.39 -21.11 -20.69
CA ALA A 215 -8.72 -21.51 -19.44
C ALA A 215 -7.21 -21.70 -19.60
N GLU A 216 -6.75 -22.23 -20.77
CA GLU A 216 -5.32 -22.46 -21.02
C GLU A 216 -4.57 -21.13 -21.23
N GLY A 217 -5.16 -20.20 -22.00
CA GLY A 217 -4.57 -18.87 -22.24
C GLY A 217 -4.48 -18.07 -20.96
N LEU A 218 -5.54 -18.08 -20.14
CA LEU A 218 -5.56 -17.42 -18.84
C LEU A 218 -4.51 -17.99 -17.88
N TYR A 219 -4.42 -19.33 -17.79
CA TYR A 219 -3.42 -20.02 -16.98
C TYR A 219 -1.99 -19.65 -17.40
N ARG A 220 -1.66 -19.71 -18.70
CA ARG A 220 -0.31 -19.39 -19.19
C ARG A 220 0.07 -17.95 -18.87
N GLU A 221 -0.83 -17.01 -19.01
CA GLU A 221 -0.53 -15.61 -18.70
C GLU A 221 -0.33 -15.38 -17.21
N MET A 222 -1.15 -16.01 -16.34
CA MET A 222 -0.92 -15.96 -14.89
C MET A 222 0.44 -16.50 -14.49
N VAL A 223 0.84 -17.64 -15.11
CA VAL A 223 2.15 -18.27 -14.88
C VAL A 223 3.28 -17.36 -15.37
N ARG A 224 3.16 -16.79 -16.59
CA ARG A 224 4.14 -15.88 -17.17
C ARG A 224 4.37 -14.65 -16.27
N LEU A 225 3.30 -14.01 -15.85
CA LEU A 225 3.38 -12.85 -14.94
C LEU A 225 4.03 -13.19 -13.61
N ALA A 226 3.72 -14.36 -13.04
CA ALA A 226 4.26 -14.77 -11.75
C ALA A 226 5.70 -15.28 -11.84
N ASP A 227 6.03 -16.11 -12.83
CA ASP A 227 7.30 -16.84 -12.86
C ASP A 227 8.38 -16.14 -13.71
N GLU A 228 7.98 -15.37 -14.74
CA GLU A 228 8.91 -14.71 -15.66
C GLU A 228 9.02 -13.21 -15.35
N GLU A 229 7.89 -12.51 -15.12
CA GLU A 229 7.88 -11.08 -14.80
C GLU A 229 8.02 -10.81 -13.30
N ASP A 230 7.91 -11.84 -12.46
CA ASP A 230 8.04 -11.77 -10.99
C ASP A 230 7.19 -10.67 -10.37
N VAL A 231 5.92 -10.52 -10.83
CA VAL A 231 5.00 -9.55 -10.27
C VAL A 231 4.59 -9.93 -8.85
N ASP A 232 4.24 -8.94 -8.03
CA ASP A 232 3.80 -9.16 -6.65
C ASP A 232 2.35 -9.64 -6.59
N VAL A 233 1.53 -9.16 -7.54
CA VAL A 233 0.11 -9.53 -7.63
C VAL A 233 -0.38 -9.58 -9.06
N VAL A 234 -1.23 -10.55 -9.36
CA VAL A 234 -2.01 -10.61 -10.59
C VAL A 234 -3.47 -10.41 -10.24
N PHE A 235 -4.08 -9.36 -10.76
CA PHE A 235 -5.52 -9.16 -10.73
C PHE A 235 -6.13 -9.66 -12.03
N THR A 236 -7.11 -10.55 -11.94
CA THR A 236 -7.92 -10.90 -13.10
C THR A 236 -9.31 -10.29 -12.96
N THR A 237 -9.98 -9.99 -14.06
CA THR A 237 -11.38 -9.53 -14.07
C THR A 237 -12.16 -10.22 -15.18
N GLY A 238 -13.40 -10.61 -14.90
CA GLY A 238 -14.25 -11.37 -15.81
C GLY A 238 -14.11 -12.88 -15.65
N GLY A 239 -15.05 -13.63 -16.27
CA GLY A 239 -15.06 -15.10 -16.28
C GLY A 239 -15.20 -15.76 -14.90
N THR A 240 -15.87 -15.10 -13.91
CA THR A 240 -15.99 -15.60 -12.52
C THR A 240 -17.40 -16.03 -12.12
N GLY A 241 -18.36 -16.06 -13.03
CA GLY A 241 -19.74 -16.41 -12.77
C GLY A 241 -20.08 -17.87 -13.09
N PHE A 242 -21.35 -18.12 -13.48
CA PHE A 242 -21.89 -19.46 -13.75
C PHE A 242 -22.03 -19.77 -15.24
N SER A 243 -21.59 -18.87 -16.12
CA SER A 243 -21.59 -19.17 -17.54
C SER A 243 -20.66 -20.35 -17.85
N PRO A 244 -20.99 -21.24 -18.81
CA PRO A 244 -20.10 -22.33 -19.23
C PRO A 244 -18.74 -21.84 -19.77
N ARG A 245 -18.63 -20.56 -20.13
CA ARG A 245 -17.40 -19.91 -20.57
C ARG A 245 -16.60 -19.27 -19.45
N ASP A 246 -17.16 -19.18 -18.24
CA ASP A 246 -16.47 -18.59 -17.06
C ASP A 246 -15.45 -19.59 -16.50
N ASN A 247 -14.20 -19.51 -16.93
CA ASN A 247 -13.14 -20.46 -16.59
C ASN A 247 -12.00 -19.81 -15.79
N THR A 248 -12.13 -18.54 -15.41
CA THR A 248 -11.06 -17.82 -14.68
C THR A 248 -10.72 -18.47 -13.33
N PRO A 249 -11.69 -18.93 -12.50
CA PRO A 249 -11.38 -19.58 -11.24
C PRO A 249 -10.60 -20.90 -11.41
N GLU A 250 -10.95 -21.69 -12.42
CA GLU A 250 -10.30 -22.96 -12.73
C GLU A 250 -8.85 -22.73 -13.18
N ALA A 251 -8.63 -21.76 -14.06
CA ALA A 251 -7.27 -21.35 -14.49
C ALA A 251 -6.43 -20.87 -13.29
N THR A 252 -7.05 -20.08 -12.39
CA THR A 252 -6.40 -19.57 -11.17
C THR A 252 -6.04 -20.70 -10.21
N MET A 253 -6.95 -21.61 -9.93
CA MET A 253 -6.69 -22.75 -9.05
C MET A 253 -5.61 -23.67 -9.61
N ARG A 254 -5.53 -23.83 -10.93
CA ARG A 254 -4.47 -24.59 -11.60
C ARG A 254 -3.11 -23.92 -11.47
N ALA A 255 -3.04 -22.58 -11.48
CA ALA A 255 -1.80 -21.81 -11.32
C ALA A 255 -1.27 -21.82 -9.88
N ALA A 256 -2.07 -22.23 -8.90
CA ALA A 256 -1.77 -22.18 -7.49
C ALA A 256 -0.63 -23.10 -7.05
N THR A 257 0.27 -22.60 -6.23
CA THR A 257 1.13 -23.41 -5.35
C THR A 257 0.53 -23.55 -3.96
N ARG A 258 -0.26 -22.55 -3.51
CA ARG A 258 -1.00 -22.54 -2.24
C ARG A 258 -2.33 -21.80 -2.42
N ASN A 259 -3.35 -22.19 -1.65
CA ASN A 259 -4.63 -21.49 -1.63
C ASN A 259 -4.60 -20.31 -0.64
N ALA A 260 -5.30 -19.23 -0.99
CA ALA A 260 -5.50 -18.05 -0.14
C ALA A 260 -6.98 -17.62 -0.12
N PRO A 261 -7.92 -18.51 0.31
CA PRO A 261 -9.35 -18.34 0.08
C PRO A 261 -9.95 -17.13 0.79
N GLY A 262 -9.35 -16.67 1.89
CA GLY A 262 -9.87 -15.58 2.71
C GLY A 262 -10.08 -14.26 1.96
N ILE A 263 -9.28 -13.98 0.92
CA ILE A 263 -9.43 -12.76 0.11
C ILE A 263 -10.75 -12.83 -0.70
N ALA A 264 -10.96 -13.95 -1.40
CA ALA A 264 -12.18 -14.16 -2.19
C ALA A 264 -13.44 -14.24 -1.28
N GLU A 265 -13.31 -14.78 -0.08
CA GLU A 265 -14.36 -14.81 0.94
C GLU A 265 -14.71 -13.40 1.42
N ALA A 266 -13.71 -12.57 1.74
CA ALA A 266 -13.89 -11.18 2.16
C ALA A 266 -14.61 -10.35 1.09
N MET A 267 -14.22 -10.48 -0.19
CA MET A 267 -14.89 -9.83 -1.31
C MET A 267 -16.36 -10.28 -1.45
N ARG A 268 -16.65 -11.58 -1.35
CA ARG A 268 -18.03 -12.11 -1.38
C ARG A 268 -18.84 -11.61 -0.20
N TYR A 269 -18.29 -11.65 1.00
CA TYR A 269 -18.96 -11.16 2.19
C TYR A 269 -19.33 -9.67 2.07
N TYR A 270 -18.39 -8.84 1.64
CA TYR A 270 -18.64 -7.41 1.41
C TYR A 270 -19.72 -7.20 0.34
N SER A 271 -19.62 -7.89 -0.79
CA SER A 271 -20.54 -7.75 -1.91
C SER A 271 -21.96 -8.26 -1.56
N LEU A 272 -22.10 -9.23 -0.66
CA LEU A 272 -23.41 -9.70 -0.16
C LEU A 272 -24.17 -8.62 0.61
N GLN A 273 -23.50 -7.64 1.20
CA GLN A 273 -24.16 -6.49 1.84
C GLN A 273 -24.77 -5.54 0.80
N ILE A 274 -24.33 -5.61 -0.48
CA ILE A 274 -24.78 -4.76 -1.57
C ILE A 274 -25.81 -5.48 -2.42
N THR A 275 -25.56 -6.76 -2.75
CA THR A 275 -26.44 -7.56 -3.61
C THR A 275 -26.39 -9.05 -3.27
N PRO A 276 -27.56 -9.73 -3.18
CA PRO A 276 -27.58 -11.18 -2.95
C PRO A 276 -26.97 -11.98 -4.12
N ARG A 277 -26.84 -11.40 -5.33
CA ARG A 277 -26.21 -12.05 -6.48
C ARG A 277 -24.72 -12.31 -6.28
N ALA A 278 -24.09 -11.67 -5.31
CA ALA A 278 -22.68 -11.91 -4.97
C ALA A 278 -22.39 -13.38 -4.57
N MET A 279 -23.41 -14.13 -4.09
CA MET A 279 -23.28 -15.57 -3.81
C MET A 279 -22.97 -16.42 -5.05
N LEU A 280 -23.22 -15.91 -6.24
CA LEU A 280 -22.94 -16.61 -7.51
C LEU A 280 -21.48 -16.37 -7.98
N SER A 281 -20.68 -15.61 -7.25
CA SER A 281 -19.27 -15.42 -7.58
C SER A 281 -18.47 -16.65 -7.21
N ARG A 282 -17.81 -17.26 -8.20
CA ARG A 282 -16.85 -18.36 -8.03
C ARG A 282 -15.41 -17.85 -7.93
N ALA A 283 -15.20 -16.54 -7.79
CA ALA A 283 -13.88 -15.94 -7.68
C ALA A 283 -13.00 -16.69 -6.69
N ALA A 284 -11.76 -16.93 -7.09
CA ALA A 284 -10.71 -17.56 -6.29
C ALA A 284 -9.58 -16.57 -5.99
N SER A 285 -8.83 -16.86 -4.95
CA SER A 285 -7.57 -16.20 -4.66
C SER A 285 -6.53 -17.24 -4.22
N VAL A 286 -5.33 -17.14 -4.80
CA VAL A 286 -4.27 -18.14 -4.61
C VAL A 286 -2.91 -17.48 -4.56
N ILE A 287 -1.92 -18.23 -4.12
CA ILE A 287 -0.51 -17.86 -4.17
C ILE A 287 0.19 -18.78 -5.17
N ARG A 288 0.99 -18.19 -6.07
CA ARG A 288 1.94 -18.88 -6.91
C ARG A 288 3.34 -18.39 -6.56
N ASN A 289 4.16 -19.26 -5.96
CA ASN A 289 5.49 -18.92 -5.45
C ASN A 289 5.44 -17.69 -4.53
N GLN A 290 5.87 -16.52 -4.99
CA GLN A 290 5.83 -15.24 -4.28
C GLN A 290 4.82 -14.23 -4.87
N THR A 291 3.96 -14.67 -5.77
CA THR A 291 2.92 -13.86 -6.41
C THR A 291 1.54 -14.21 -5.88
N LEU A 292 0.77 -13.19 -5.49
CA LEU A 292 -0.64 -13.34 -5.17
C LEU A 292 -1.47 -13.23 -6.46
N ILE A 293 -2.45 -14.11 -6.66
CA ILE A 293 -3.39 -14.05 -7.80
C ILE A 293 -4.79 -13.90 -7.24
N VAL A 294 -5.53 -12.86 -7.67
CA VAL A 294 -6.86 -12.52 -7.16
C VAL A 294 -7.84 -12.33 -8.32
N ASN A 295 -8.94 -13.08 -8.31
CA ASN A 295 -10.01 -12.89 -9.27
C ASN A 295 -10.99 -11.82 -8.81
N LEU A 296 -11.22 -10.82 -9.65
CA LEU A 296 -12.20 -9.77 -9.47
C LEU A 296 -13.43 -10.00 -10.36
N PRO A 297 -14.61 -9.45 -10.02
CA PRO A 297 -15.79 -9.53 -10.88
C PRO A 297 -15.58 -8.78 -12.19
N GLY A 298 -16.45 -9.09 -13.20
CA GLY A 298 -16.29 -8.55 -14.54
C GLY A 298 -16.85 -7.14 -14.76
N SER A 299 -17.54 -6.52 -13.80
CA SER A 299 -18.05 -5.15 -13.97
C SER A 299 -17.20 -4.12 -13.25
N PRO A 300 -16.94 -2.93 -13.86
CA PRO A 300 -16.12 -1.87 -13.23
C PRO A 300 -16.61 -1.46 -11.84
N LYS A 301 -17.95 -1.41 -11.65
CA LYS A 301 -18.55 -1.09 -10.35
C LYS A 301 -18.20 -2.14 -9.30
N ALA A 302 -18.40 -3.42 -9.59
CA ALA A 302 -18.12 -4.50 -8.64
C ALA A 302 -16.61 -4.67 -8.42
N VAL A 303 -15.75 -4.40 -9.41
CA VAL A 303 -14.30 -4.30 -9.26
C VAL A 303 -13.93 -3.29 -8.18
N LYS A 304 -14.47 -2.07 -8.27
CA LYS A 304 -14.22 -1.01 -7.30
C LYS A 304 -14.64 -1.43 -5.89
N GLU A 305 -15.86 -1.96 -5.74
CA GLU A 305 -16.40 -2.42 -4.46
C GLU A 305 -15.53 -3.54 -3.85
N CYS A 306 -15.09 -4.52 -4.66
CA CYS A 306 -14.23 -5.59 -4.19
C CYS A 306 -12.84 -5.10 -3.78
N LEU A 307 -12.21 -4.22 -4.57
CA LEU A 307 -10.90 -3.66 -4.24
C LEU A 307 -10.95 -2.80 -2.98
N GLU A 308 -12.00 -1.98 -2.79
CA GLU A 308 -12.22 -1.21 -1.56
C GLU A 308 -12.25 -2.10 -0.31
N ALA A 309 -12.78 -3.33 -0.44
CA ALA A 309 -12.87 -4.26 0.68
C ALA A 309 -11.53 -4.92 1.07
N VAL A 310 -10.60 -5.09 0.13
CA VAL A 310 -9.42 -5.95 0.38
C VAL A 310 -8.07 -5.28 0.15
N LEU A 311 -7.99 -4.22 -0.65
CA LEU A 311 -6.74 -3.69 -1.19
C LEU A 311 -5.75 -3.24 -0.10
N ASP A 312 -6.25 -2.62 0.98
CA ASP A 312 -5.43 -2.19 2.11
C ASP A 312 -4.71 -3.35 2.82
N THR A 313 -5.34 -4.52 2.84
CA THR A 313 -4.77 -5.71 3.49
C THR A 313 -3.84 -6.47 2.55
N LEU A 314 -4.07 -6.41 1.23
CA LEU A 314 -3.27 -7.14 0.24
C LEU A 314 -1.80 -6.73 0.27
N ALA A 315 -1.50 -5.43 0.37
CA ALA A 315 -0.12 -4.92 0.40
C ALA A 315 0.69 -5.53 1.56
N HIS A 316 0.08 -5.64 2.75
CA HIS A 316 0.72 -6.30 3.90
C HIS A 316 0.95 -7.80 3.64
N GLY A 317 -0.06 -8.52 3.16
CA GLY A 317 0.05 -9.95 2.82
C GLY A 317 1.13 -10.23 1.76
N ILE A 318 1.25 -9.37 0.76
CA ILE A 318 2.29 -9.48 -0.29
C ILE A 318 3.69 -9.28 0.31
N ARG A 319 3.89 -8.32 1.22
CA ARG A 319 5.20 -8.12 1.88
C ARG A 319 5.60 -9.31 2.74
N ILE A 320 4.67 -9.91 3.47
CA ILE A 320 4.92 -11.17 4.19
C ILE A 320 5.33 -12.27 3.20
N LEU A 321 4.61 -12.39 2.08
CA LEU A 321 4.89 -13.39 1.05
C LEU A 321 6.28 -13.22 0.43
N ARG A 322 6.76 -11.98 0.32
CA ARG A 322 8.08 -11.59 -0.21
C ARG A 322 9.18 -11.57 0.85
N GLU A 323 8.87 -11.93 2.11
CA GLU A 323 9.80 -11.87 3.25
C GLU A 323 10.36 -10.47 3.52
N GLU A 324 9.66 -9.42 3.06
CA GLU A 324 10.02 -8.01 3.28
C GLU A 324 9.60 -7.53 4.68
N ASP A 325 8.57 -8.14 5.28
CA ASP A 325 8.18 -7.95 6.68
C ASP A 325 8.75 -9.10 7.52
N GLY A 326 9.71 -8.80 8.41
CA GLY A 326 10.22 -9.79 9.36
C GLY A 326 9.09 -10.32 10.26
N GLU A 327 9.22 -11.57 10.69
CA GLU A 327 8.25 -12.39 11.39
C GLU A 327 7.23 -11.63 12.27
N CYS A 328 5.99 -11.55 11.80
CA CYS A 328 4.81 -11.21 12.62
C CYS A 328 4.42 -12.41 13.51
N GLY A 329 5.38 -13.00 14.20
CA GLY A 329 5.23 -14.26 14.92
C GLY A 329 5.62 -14.22 16.39
N ASN A 330 5.17 -13.19 17.16
CA ASN A 330 5.07 -13.34 18.62
C ASN A 330 3.74 -12.71 19.07
N GLY A 331 2.66 -13.38 18.68
CA GLY A 331 1.32 -13.09 19.14
C GLY A 331 1.21 -13.37 20.62
N THR A 332 0.80 -12.37 21.35
CA THR A 332 0.24 -12.47 22.69
C THR A 332 -0.76 -13.61 22.77
N SER A 333 -0.41 -14.65 23.56
CA SER A 333 -1.36 -15.65 24.00
C SER A 333 -2.51 -14.94 24.72
N LEU A 334 -3.70 -15.03 24.16
CA LEU A 334 -4.93 -14.77 24.89
C LEU A 334 -4.97 -15.70 26.11
N LYS A 335 -4.65 -15.16 27.28
CA LYS A 335 -5.03 -15.80 28.54
C LYS A 335 -6.53 -15.65 28.69
N LYS A 336 -7.19 -16.79 28.91
CA LYS A 336 -8.60 -16.95 29.23
C LYS A 336 -9.06 -16.05 30.38
#